data_33cd6d48d20857d1a5c6bf17ce3444db
#
_entry.id   33cd6d48d20857d1a5c6bf17ce3444db
#
_cell.length_a   1.000
_cell.length_b   1.000
_cell.length_c   1.000
_cell.angle_alpha   90.00
_cell.angle_beta   90.00
_cell.angle_gamma   90.00
#
_symmetry.space_group_name_H-M   'P 1'
#
loop_
_entity.id
_entity.type
_entity.pdbx_description
1 polymer ?
#
loop_
_entity_poly.entity_id
_entity_poly.type
_entity_poly.pdbx_seq_one_letter_code
_entity_poly.pdbx_strand_id
1 'polypeptide(L)'
;MTLLTDNLVAIDKELSNRQIDLDPHGYFIIYVDRETGLICAKHYTNVIDDRGLAVDPETGKVIPAKGKVARTNTTLFTGRTAKELCVKLFEETHPCPVGMLDHAAYLGREFIRAEIALQSGAEYVQD
;
A
#
# COMPACT_ATOMS: atom_id res chain seq x y z
N MET A 1 8.00 -21.73 -6.24
CA MET A 1 6.63 -21.27 -6.36
C MET A 1 6.49 -20.03 -7.22
N THR A 2 6.88 -20.21 -8.46
CA THR A 2 6.91 -19.11 -9.40
C THR A 2 5.53 -18.59 -9.78
N LEU A 3 4.52 -19.49 -9.94
CA LEU A 3 3.16 -19.10 -10.35
C LEU A 3 2.49 -18.14 -9.36
N LEU A 4 2.60 -18.43 -8.07
CA LEU A 4 2.00 -17.56 -7.04
C LEU A 4 2.71 -16.20 -7.00
N THR A 5 4.04 -16.21 -7.07
CA THR A 5 4.83 -14.98 -7.11
C THR A 5 4.50 -14.16 -8.35
N ASP A 6 4.39 -14.79 -9.52
CA ASP A 6 4.06 -14.11 -10.76
C ASP A 6 2.66 -13.49 -10.70
N ASN A 7 1.68 -14.20 -10.12
CA ASN A 7 0.33 -13.67 -9.93
C ASN A 7 0.31 -12.45 -9.00
N LEU A 8 1.05 -12.52 -7.89
CA LEU A 8 1.15 -11.39 -6.96
C LEU A 8 1.81 -10.18 -7.61
N VAL A 9 2.86 -10.39 -8.40
CA VAL A 9 3.53 -9.30 -9.14
C VAL A 9 2.58 -8.69 -10.16
N ALA A 10 1.81 -9.50 -10.90
CA ALA A 10 0.85 -9.01 -11.88
C ALA A 10 -0.27 -8.20 -11.22
N ILE A 11 -0.82 -8.67 -10.10
CA ILE A 11 -1.85 -7.97 -9.34
C ILE A 11 -1.30 -6.65 -8.80
N ASP A 12 -0.12 -6.67 -8.21
CA ASP A 12 0.56 -5.49 -7.67
C ASP A 12 0.74 -4.43 -8.77
N LYS A 13 1.20 -4.84 -9.95
CA LYS A 13 1.41 -3.94 -11.08
C LYS A 13 0.10 -3.32 -11.58
N GLU A 14 -0.94 -4.11 -11.72
CA GLU A 14 -2.25 -3.64 -12.16
C GLU A 14 -2.85 -2.64 -11.16
N LEU A 15 -2.83 -2.97 -9.88
CA LEU A 15 -3.32 -2.10 -8.81
C LEU A 15 -2.49 -0.82 -8.73
N SER A 16 -1.16 -0.94 -8.87
CA SER A 16 -0.26 0.22 -8.90
C SER A 16 -0.63 1.19 -10.02
N ASN A 17 -0.83 0.69 -11.23
CA ASN A 17 -1.17 1.53 -12.38
C ASN A 17 -2.50 2.25 -12.15
N ARG A 18 -3.50 1.54 -11.63
CA ARG A 18 -4.81 2.10 -11.33
C ARG A 18 -4.73 3.16 -10.23
N GLN A 19 -3.97 2.88 -9.18
CA GLN A 19 -3.84 3.77 -8.02
C GLN A 19 -3.06 5.05 -8.35
N ILE A 20 -2.08 4.97 -9.25
CA ILE A 20 -1.35 6.16 -9.72
C ILE A 20 -2.30 7.17 -10.35
N ASP A 21 -3.32 6.70 -11.08
CA ASP A 21 -4.32 7.59 -11.68
C ASP A 21 -5.27 8.20 -10.64
N LEU A 22 -5.52 7.49 -9.54
CA LEU A 22 -6.49 7.90 -8.52
C LEU A 22 -5.86 8.69 -7.38
N ASP A 23 -4.62 8.39 -7.02
CA ASP A 23 -3.95 8.98 -5.85
C ASP A 23 -2.49 9.34 -6.19
N PRO A 24 -2.24 10.58 -6.62
CA PRO A 24 -0.89 11.01 -6.96
C PRO A 24 0.03 11.15 -5.75
N HIS A 25 -0.49 11.19 -4.52
CA HIS A 25 0.30 11.40 -3.31
C HIS A 25 0.76 10.10 -2.63
N GLY A 26 0.16 8.98 -2.96
CA GLY A 26 0.53 7.69 -2.39
C GLY A 26 -0.65 6.75 -2.28
N TYR A 27 -0.37 5.46 -2.17
CA TYR A 27 -1.40 4.43 -2.08
C TYR A 27 -0.85 3.17 -1.44
N PHE A 28 -1.76 2.28 -1.03
CA PHE A 28 -1.42 1.00 -0.44
C PHE A 28 -1.91 -0.14 -1.33
N ILE A 29 -1.05 -1.15 -1.51
CA ILE A 29 -1.43 -2.43 -2.10
C ILE A 29 -1.46 -3.45 -0.98
N ILE A 30 -2.61 -4.10 -0.79
CA ILE A 30 -2.86 -5.03 0.31
C ILE A 30 -3.01 -6.44 -0.27
N TYR A 31 -2.29 -7.37 0.31
CA TYR A 31 -2.35 -8.78 -0.08
C TYR A 31 -2.03 -9.67 1.12
N VAL A 32 -2.30 -10.96 0.99
CA VAL A 32 -1.97 -11.94 2.02
C VAL A 32 -0.86 -12.87 1.53
N ASP A 33 0.08 -13.15 2.42
CA ASP A 33 1.12 -14.15 2.17
C ASP A 33 0.80 -15.39 2.99
N ARG A 34 0.32 -16.43 2.32
CA ARG A 34 -0.13 -17.64 2.99
C ARG A 34 1.02 -18.50 3.49
N GLU A 35 2.20 -18.36 2.92
CA GLU A 35 3.38 -19.10 3.39
C GLU A 35 3.82 -18.62 4.78
N THR A 36 3.75 -17.32 5.02
CA THR A 36 4.14 -16.74 6.29
C THR A 36 2.98 -16.48 7.24
N GLY A 37 1.75 -16.52 6.73
CA GLY A 37 0.55 -16.20 7.49
C GLY A 37 0.43 -14.71 7.79
N LEU A 38 0.96 -13.86 6.91
CA LEU A 38 0.97 -12.43 7.12
C LEU A 38 0.02 -11.70 6.17
N ILE A 39 -0.60 -10.66 6.69
CA ILE A 39 -1.25 -9.62 5.89
C ILE A 39 -0.16 -8.61 5.54
N CYS A 40 -0.08 -8.24 4.28
CA CYS A 40 0.94 -7.32 3.78
C CYS A 40 0.28 -6.06 3.25
N ALA A 41 0.80 -4.91 3.64
CA ALA A 41 0.37 -3.61 3.14
C ALA A 41 1.61 -2.88 2.61
N LYS A 42 1.73 -2.81 1.30
CA LYS A 42 2.86 -2.17 0.65
C LYS A 42 2.48 -0.74 0.29
N HIS A 43 3.20 0.21 0.88
CA HIS A 43 2.95 1.62 0.67
C HIS A 43 3.86 2.16 -0.42
N TYR A 44 3.25 2.73 -1.44
CA TYR A 44 3.94 3.40 -2.54
C TYR A 44 3.75 4.89 -2.40
N THR A 45 4.82 5.66 -2.40
CA THR A 45 4.76 7.10 -2.27
C THR A 45 5.84 7.77 -3.09
N ASN A 46 5.77 9.09 -3.17
CA ASN A 46 6.78 9.92 -3.82
C ASN A 46 7.69 10.54 -2.77
N VAL A 47 8.87 10.97 -3.20
CA VAL A 47 9.74 11.81 -2.38
C VAL A 47 9.11 13.21 -2.31
N ILE A 48 9.03 13.77 -1.12
CA ILE A 48 8.43 15.09 -0.87
C ILE A 48 9.55 16.09 -0.59
N ASP A 49 9.52 17.25 -1.25
CA ASP A 49 10.52 18.30 -1.05
C ASP A 49 10.18 19.19 0.16
N ASP A 50 11.03 20.20 0.40
CA ASP A 50 10.88 21.13 1.53
C ASP A 50 9.58 21.96 1.47
N ARG A 51 9.01 22.09 0.27
CA ARG A 51 7.76 22.83 0.05
C ARG A 51 6.52 21.94 0.20
N GLY A 52 6.71 20.64 0.49
CA GLY A 52 5.63 19.69 0.58
C GLY A 52 5.14 19.15 -0.78
N LEU A 53 5.92 19.35 -1.85
CA LEU A 53 5.57 18.89 -3.19
C LEU A 53 6.25 17.58 -3.50
N ALA A 54 5.54 16.69 -4.20
CA ALA A 54 6.10 15.44 -4.70
C ALA A 54 7.08 15.73 -5.83
N VAL A 55 8.26 15.14 -5.77
CA VAL A 55 9.32 15.37 -6.76
C VAL A 55 9.92 14.06 -7.23
N ASP A 56 10.42 14.08 -8.46
CA ASP A 56 11.23 13.00 -9.00
C ASP A 56 12.60 13.02 -8.29
N PRO A 57 13.01 11.92 -7.64
CA PRO A 57 14.27 11.90 -6.89
C PRO A 57 15.51 12.04 -7.77
N GLU A 58 15.43 11.72 -9.06
CA GLU A 58 16.57 11.82 -9.98
C GLU A 58 16.73 13.23 -10.55
N THR A 59 15.63 13.90 -10.87
CA THR A 59 15.67 15.21 -11.55
C THR A 59 15.34 16.37 -10.63
N GLY A 60 14.72 16.11 -9.47
CA GLY A 60 14.23 17.14 -8.57
C GLY A 60 13.02 17.92 -9.08
N LYS A 61 12.45 17.52 -10.22
CA LYS A 61 11.28 18.18 -10.81
C LYS A 61 10.01 17.79 -10.10
N VAL A 62 9.10 18.74 -9.94
CA VAL A 62 7.78 18.50 -9.36
C VAL A 62 6.99 17.53 -10.25
N ILE A 63 6.43 16.51 -9.62
CA ILE A 63 5.57 15.53 -10.28
C ILE A 63 4.17 16.14 -10.39
N PRO A 64 3.56 16.14 -11.58
CA PRO A 64 2.18 16.62 -11.73
C PRO A 64 1.20 15.84 -10.85
N ALA A 65 0.15 16.49 -10.37
CA ALA A 65 -0.88 15.87 -9.55
C ALA A 65 -1.62 14.74 -10.30
N LYS A 66 -1.60 14.78 -11.63
CA LYS A 66 -2.12 13.71 -12.49
C LYS A 66 -0.98 13.23 -13.38
N GLY A 67 -0.81 11.93 -13.48
CA GLY A 67 0.20 11.35 -14.34
C GLY A 67 0.64 9.98 -13.88
N LYS A 68 1.15 9.19 -14.81
CA LYS A 68 1.61 7.81 -14.55
C LYS A 68 3.10 7.78 -14.29
N VAL A 69 3.53 8.52 -13.28
CA VAL A 69 4.93 8.51 -12.85
C VAL A 69 5.11 7.42 -11.80
N ALA A 70 6.09 6.55 -12.00
CA ALA A 70 6.38 5.50 -11.06
C ALA A 70 6.79 6.09 -9.70
N ARG A 71 6.20 5.58 -8.63
CA ARG A 71 6.59 5.93 -7.27
C ARG A 71 7.74 5.04 -6.85
N THR A 72 8.83 5.66 -6.45
CA THR A 72 10.09 4.95 -6.17
C THR A 72 10.32 4.66 -4.70
N ASN A 73 9.57 5.33 -3.82
CA ASN A 73 9.71 5.17 -2.38
C ASN A 73 8.63 4.21 -1.86
N THR A 74 9.04 3.03 -1.42
CA THR A 74 8.12 1.98 -0.98
C THR A 74 8.46 1.53 0.44
N THR A 75 7.41 1.21 1.22
CA THR A 75 7.55 0.64 2.56
C THR A 75 6.57 -0.53 2.70
N LEU A 76 7.02 -1.62 3.27
CA LEU A 76 6.18 -2.79 3.51
C LEU A 76 5.83 -2.88 4.99
N PHE A 77 4.53 -2.90 5.28
CA PHE A 77 3.99 -3.16 6.61
C PHE A 77 3.40 -4.56 6.62
N THR A 78 3.69 -5.33 7.66
CA THR A 78 3.16 -6.69 7.80
C THR A 78 2.59 -6.91 9.19
N GLY A 79 1.61 -7.79 9.28
CA GLY A 79 1.03 -8.18 10.55
C GLY A 79 0.23 -9.48 10.38
N ARG A 80 0.03 -10.19 11.47
CA ARG A 80 -0.76 -11.42 11.48
C ARG A 80 -2.25 -11.12 11.56
N THR A 81 -2.60 -9.96 12.09
CA THR A 81 -3.97 -9.51 12.28
C THR A 81 -4.13 -8.08 11.80
N ALA A 82 -5.37 -7.69 11.55
CA ALA A 82 -5.69 -6.31 11.20
C ALA A 82 -5.26 -5.34 12.31
N LYS A 83 -5.41 -5.74 13.57
CA LYS A 83 -5.02 -4.94 14.72
C LYS A 83 -3.52 -4.66 14.73
N GLU A 84 -2.69 -5.67 14.47
CA GLU A 84 -1.23 -5.48 14.40
C GLU A 84 -0.85 -4.47 13.33
N LEU A 85 -1.46 -4.58 12.14
CA LEU A 85 -1.20 -3.63 11.05
C LEU A 85 -1.63 -2.22 11.42
N CYS A 86 -2.80 -2.06 12.03
CA CYS A 86 -3.28 -0.74 12.44
C CYS A 86 -2.36 -0.11 13.47
N VAL A 87 -1.88 -0.88 14.45
CA VAL A 87 -0.93 -0.38 15.44
C VAL A 87 0.36 0.07 14.78
N LYS A 88 0.94 -0.76 13.91
CA LYS A 88 2.18 -0.42 13.23
C LYS A 88 2.03 0.83 12.36
N LEU A 89 0.96 0.91 11.60
CA LEU A 89 0.76 1.98 10.62
C LEU A 89 0.36 3.29 11.28
N PHE A 90 -0.60 3.24 12.22
CA PHE A 90 -1.20 4.44 12.79
C PHE A 90 -0.56 4.90 14.10
N GLU A 91 0.04 4.00 14.86
CA GLU A 91 0.60 4.34 16.17
C GLU A 91 2.12 4.31 16.23
N GLU A 92 2.77 3.40 15.51
CA GLU A 92 4.22 3.21 15.59
C GLU A 92 5.00 3.90 14.48
N THR A 93 4.34 4.30 13.39
CA THR A 93 5.01 4.98 12.27
C THR A 93 4.84 6.48 12.39
N HIS A 94 5.95 7.22 12.46
CA HIS A 94 5.95 8.67 12.60
C HIS A 94 6.83 9.32 11.52
N PRO A 95 6.30 10.28 10.76
CA PRO A 95 4.89 10.69 10.72
C PRO A 95 3.99 9.59 10.17
N CYS A 96 2.73 9.57 10.59
CA CYS A 96 1.77 8.60 10.06
C CYS A 96 1.56 8.86 8.57
N PRO A 97 1.69 7.81 7.71
CA PRO A 97 1.57 8.01 6.25
C PRO A 97 0.14 8.19 5.77
N VAL A 98 -0.84 8.07 6.65
CA VAL A 98 -2.26 8.23 6.32
C VAL A 98 -2.80 9.43 7.08
N GLY A 99 -3.10 10.50 6.35
CA GLY A 99 -3.56 11.76 6.95
C GLY A 99 -5.05 12.03 6.82
N MET A 100 -5.81 11.14 6.15
CA MET A 100 -7.23 11.33 5.91
C MET A 100 -8.05 10.22 6.56
N LEU A 101 -9.12 10.61 7.25
CA LEU A 101 -10.00 9.66 7.96
C LEU A 101 -10.60 8.63 7.01
N ASP A 102 -11.08 9.05 5.84
CA ASP A 102 -11.68 8.13 4.87
C ASP A 102 -10.69 7.07 4.40
N HIS A 103 -9.44 7.45 4.18
CA HIS A 103 -8.40 6.52 3.78
C HIS A 103 -8.07 5.55 4.93
N ALA A 104 -7.99 6.06 6.16
CA ALA A 104 -7.74 5.23 7.33
C ALA A 104 -8.85 4.20 7.53
N ALA A 105 -10.11 4.61 7.37
CA ALA A 105 -11.26 3.71 7.48
C ALA A 105 -11.24 2.64 6.39
N TYR A 106 -10.91 3.02 5.16
CA TYR A 106 -10.74 2.09 4.03
C TYR A 106 -9.66 1.03 4.35
N LEU A 107 -8.50 1.47 4.80
CA LEU A 107 -7.41 0.54 5.14
C LEU A 107 -7.79 -0.41 6.27
N GLY A 108 -8.42 0.11 7.31
CA GLY A 108 -8.89 -0.72 8.42
C GLY A 108 -9.86 -1.80 7.95
N ARG A 109 -10.80 -1.45 7.10
CA ARG A 109 -11.74 -2.39 6.50
C ARG A 109 -11.02 -3.45 5.68
N GLU A 110 -10.06 -3.04 4.84
CA GLU A 110 -9.31 -3.98 3.99
C GLU A 110 -8.43 -4.90 4.81
N PHE A 111 -7.82 -4.43 5.88
CA PHE A 111 -7.04 -5.27 6.77
C PHE A 111 -7.91 -6.34 7.43
N ILE A 112 -9.12 -5.99 7.85
CA ILE A 112 -10.08 -6.95 8.43
C ILE A 112 -10.50 -7.99 7.38
N ARG A 113 -10.81 -7.56 6.16
CA ARG A 113 -11.17 -8.47 5.06
C ARG A 113 -10.01 -9.44 4.75
N ALA A 114 -8.80 -8.94 4.73
CA ALA A 114 -7.61 -9.75 4.50
C ALA A 114 -7.39 -10.78 5.63
N GLU A 115 -7.58 -10.36 6.88
CA GLU A 115 -7.48 -11.27 8.04
C GLU A 115 -8.50 -12.40 7.95
N ILE A 116 -9.77 -12.07 7.65
CA ILE A 116 -10.83 -13.06 7.50
C ILE A 116 -10.50 -14.05 6.38
N ALA A 117 -10.04 -13.55 5.24
CA ALA A 117 -9.65 -14.41 4.13
C ALA A 117 -8.49 -15.33 4.50
N LEU A 118 -7.50 -14.81 5.21
CA LEU A 118 -6.34 -15.58 5.64
C LEU A 118 -6.75 -16.71 6.61
N GLN A 119 -7.63 -16.42 7.55
CA GLN A 119 -8.13 -17.41 8.54
C GLN A 119 -9.03 -18.46 7.90
N SER A 120 -9.87 -18.08 6.96
CA SER A 120 -10.85 -18.98 6.34
C SER A 120 -10.31 -19.74 5.13
N GLY A 121 -9.11 -19.42 4.66
CA GLY A 121 -8.55 -19.99 3.44
C GLY A 121 -9.17 -19.44 2.16
N ALA A 122 -9.98 -18.39 2.26
CA ALA A 122 -10.59 -17.75 1.10
C ALA A 122 -9.59 -16.86 0.37
N GLU A 123 -9.83 -16.61 -0.91
CA GLU A 123 -9.04 -15.66 -1.68
C GLU A 123 -9.31 -14.24 -1.20
N TYR A 124 -8.25 -13.45 -1.04
CA TYR A 124 -8.38 -12.03 -0.76
C TYR A 124 -8.07 -11.22 -2.01
N VAL A 125 -8.97 -10.32 -2.35
CA VAL A 125 -8.77 -9.33 -3.41
C VAL A 125 -9.12 -7.96 -2.84
N GLN A 126 -8.18 -7.04 -2.93
CA GLN A 126 -8.38 -5.66 -2.48
C GLN A 126 -9.49 -4.99 -3.27
N ASP A 127 -10.38 -4.34 -2.56
CA ASP A 127 -11.55 -3.68 -3.14
C ASP A 127 -11.21 -2.32 -3.79
#